data_2fa0011742aee726b28d2563094112de
#
_entry.id   2fa0011742aee726b28d2563094112de
#
_cell.length_a   1.000
_cell.length_b   1.000
_cell.length_c   1.000
_cell.angle_alpha   90.00
_cell.angle_beta   90.00
_cell.angle_gamma   90.00
#
_symmetry.space_group_name_H-M   'P 1'
#
loop_
_entity.id
_entity.type
_entity.pdbx_description
1 polymer ?
#
loop_
_entity_poly.entity_id
_entity_poly.type
_entity_poly.pdbx_seq_one_letter_code
_entity_poly.pdbx_strand_id
1 'polypeptide(L)'
;MNKKIMSISNQVKYFKTINGITWICAGIFDIFDGIFFSAATCIMLIISVILQLIVSFANKEDNDELSSLNRIKAGADTQSIMHIIFCVASVVLLLLTRISFISTAINWKHLIVPIFFIIIGFENFVWGICFKKHEEE
;
A
#
# COMPACT_ATOMS: atom_id res chain seq x y z
N MET A 1 33.59 -9.27 8.79
CA MET A 1 32.23 -9.69 8.29
C MET A 1 31.76 -8.64 7.30
N ASN A 2 31.70 -8.98 6.00
CA ASN A 2 31.10 -8.07 5.01
C ASN A 2 29.60 -7.94 5.30
N LYS A 3 29.18 -6.82 5.89
CA LYS A 3 27.76 -6.53 6.04
C LYS A 3 27.18 -6.30 4.64
N LYS A 4 26.27 -7.16 4.24
CA LYS A 4 25.58 -7.06 2.94
C LYS A 4 24.81 -5.74 2.91
N ILE A 5 25.18 -4.85 2.00
CA ILE A 5 24.50 -3.56 1.78
C ILE A 5 23.22 -3.85 1.00
N MET A 6 22.10 -3.30 1.48
CA MET A 6 20.80 -3.43 0.80
C MET A 6 20.71 -2.38 -0.31
N SER A 7 20.59 -2.84 -1.57
CA SER A 7 20.42 -1.96 -2.73
C SER A 7 19.12 -1.14 -2.64
N ILE A 8 19.09 0.01 -3.31
CA ILE A 8 17.94 0.92 -3.34
C ILE A 8 16.69 0.20 -3.86
N SER A 9 16.83 -0.58 -4.93
CA SER A 9 15.75 -1.39 -5.49
C SER A 9 15.14 -2.36 -4.47
N ASN A 10 15.97 -3.05 -3.69
CA ASN A 10 15.51 -3.93 -2.63
C ASN A 10 14.84 -3.18 -1.47
N GLN A 11 15.35 -2.00 -1.10
CA GLN A 11 14.71 -1.14 -0.11
C GLN A 11 13.28 -0.80 -0.53
N VAL A 12 13.11 -0.34 -1.77
CA VAL A 12 11.81 0.00 -2.34
C VAL A 12 10.89 -1.22 -2.43
N LYS A 13 11.43 -2.36 -2.90
CA LYS A 13 10.66 -3.61 -3.00
C LYS A 13 10.07 -4.01 -1.65
N TYR A 14 10.86 -4.04 -0.58
CA TYR A 14 10.37 -4.45 0.74
C TYR A 14 9.51 -3.38 1.39
N PHE A 15 9.93 -2.11 1.36
CA PHE A 15 9.26 -1.02 2.07
C PHE A 15 7.98 -0.56 1.38
N LYS A 16 7.89 -0.66 0.05
CA LYS A 16 6.75 -0.18 -0.73
C LYS A 16 5.95 -1.34 -1.32
N THR A 17 6.54 -2.12 -2.23
CA THR A 17 5.78 -3.11 -2.98
C THR A 17 5.23 -4.23 -2.09
N ILE A 18 6.10 -4.93 -1.36
CA ILE A 18 5.67 -6.07 -0.52
C ILE A 18 4.83 -5.57 0.66
N ASN A 19 5.27 -4.49 1.31
CA ASN A 19 4.52 -3.87 2.39
C ASN A 19 3.13 -3.40 1.93
N GLY A 20 3.02 -2.83 0.73
CA GLY A 20 1.73 -2.48 0.14
C GLY A 20 0.79 -3.68 -0.01
N ILE A 21 1.32 -4.80 -0.50
CA ILE A 21 0.55 -6.06 -0.60
C ILE A 21 0.06 -6.52 0.78
N THR A 22 0.90 -6.46 1.82
CA THR A 22 0.48 -6.87 3.17
C THR A 22 -0.65 -6.02 3.72
N TRP A 23 -0.64 -4.70 3.46
CA TRP A 23 -1.73 -3.81 3.84
C TRP A 23 -3.02 -4.09 3.08
N ILE A 24 -2.96 -4.37 1.77
CA ILE A 24 -4.12 -4.78 0.97
C ILE A 24 -4.72 -6.08 1.53
N CYS A 25 -3.88 -7.08 1.79
CA CYS A 25 -4.33 -8.35 2.36
C CYS A 25 -4.97 -8.15 3.74
N ALA A 26 -4.37 -7.31 4.61
CA ALA A 26 -4.94 -6.97 5.91
C ALA A 26 -6.34 -6.35 5.75
N GLY A 27 -6.50 -5.39 4.84
CA GLY A 27 -7.80 -4.78 4.58
C GLY A 27 -8.84 -5.76 4.03
N ILE A 28 -8.44 -6.67 3.14
CA ILE A 28 -9.36 -7.70 2.62
C ILE A 28 -9.80 -8.64 3.74
N PHE A 29 -8.89 -9.11 4.59
CA PHE A 29 -9.27 -9.98 5.70
C PHE A 29 -10.15 -9.28 6.73
N ASP A 30 -9.93 -7.99 6.98
CA ASP A 30 -10.70 -7.20 7.94
C ASP A 30 -12.16 -6.93 7.48
N ILE A 31 -12.48 -7.14 6.20
CA ILE A 31 -13.86 -7.08 5.70
C ILE A 31 -14.73 -8.22 6.24
N PHE A 32 -14.11 -9.37 6.52
CA PHE A 32 -14.83 -10.57 6.93
C PHE A 32 -14.88 -10.69 8.46
N ASP A 33 -16.07 -10.97 8.99
CA ASP A 33 -16.26 -11.24 10.41
C ASP A 33 -15.71 -12.61 10.81
N GLY A 34 -15.17 -12.68 12.00
CA GLY A 34 -14.73 -13.93 12.62
C GLY A 34 -13.31 -13.89 13.15
N ILE A 35 -13.06 -14.70 14.20
CA ILE A 35 -11.77 -14.72 14.90
C ILE A 35 -10.61 -15.12 13.99
N PHE A 36 -10.87 -15.97 13.01
CA PHE A 36 -9.85 -16.39 12.03
C PHE A 36 -9.38 -15.22 11.16
N PHE A 37 -10.31 -14.43 10.63
CA PHE A 37 -9.99 -13.28 9.78
C PHE A 37 -9.34 -12.16 10.58
N SER A 38 -9.80 -11.88 11.80
CA SER A 38 -9.17 -10.91 12.71
C SER A 38 -7.73 -11.32 13.04
N ALA A 39 -7.49 -12.61 13.30
CA ALA A 39 -6.13 -13.11 13.51
C ALA A 39 -5.26 -12.95 12.24
N ALA A 40 -5.80 -13.25 11.07
CA ALA A 40 -5.09 -13.06 9.79
C ALA A 40 -4.73 -11.59 9.56
N THR A 41 -5.65 -10.65 9.81
CA THR A 41 -5.39 -9.20 9.76
C THR A 41 -4.23 -8.82 10.68
N CYS A 42 -4.25 -9.26 11.95
CA CYS A 42 -3.18 -8.98 12.90
C CYS A 42 -1.82 -9.54 12.42
N ILE A 43 -1.79 -10.75 11.88
CA ILE A 43 -0.57 -11.35 11.32
C ILE A 43 -0.04 -10.51 10.16
N MET A 44 -0.88 -10.05 9.24
CA MET A 44 -0.46 -9.21 8.12
C MET A 44 0.10 -7.87 8.59
N LEU A 45 -0.50 -7.23 9.60
CA LEU A 45 0.01 -6.00 10.18
C LEU A 45 1.37 -6.21 10.87
N ILE A 46 1.56 -7.33 11.59
CA ILE A 46 2.85 -7.69 12.19
C ILE A 46 3.92 -7.88 11.09
N ILE A 47 3.60 -8.58 10.00
CA ILE A 47 4.50 -8.73 8.87
C ILE A 47 4.88 -7.38 8.28
N SER A 48 3.92 -6.45 8.13
CA SER A 48 4.18 -5.08 7.68
C SER A 48 5.19 -4.36 8.57
N VAL A 49 5.03 -4.44 9.88
CA VAL A 49 5.97 -3.85 10.85
C VAL A 49 7.36 -4.48 10.73
N ILE A 50 7.46 -5.80 10.62
CA ILE A 50 8.73 -6.52 10.45
C ILE A 50 9.44 -6.06 9.17
N LEU A 51 8.72 -5.94 8.05
CA LEU A 51 9.30 -5.46 6.79
C LEU A 51 9.88 -4.05 6.91
N GLN A 52 9.16 -3.16 7.61
CA GLN A 52 9.63 -1.80 7.86
C GLN A 52 10.89 -1.78 8.75
N LEU A 53 10.93 -2.63 9.78
CA LEU A 53 12.09 -2.77 10.66
C LEU A 53 13.31 -3.33 9.90
N ILE A 54 13.12 -4.35 9.05
CA ILE A 54 14.20 -4.91 8.22
C ILE A 54 14.84 -3.80 7.37
N VAL A 55 14.03 -2.98 6.70
CA VAL A 55 14.57 -1.88 5.88
C VAL A 55 15.16 -0.77 6.74
N SER A 56 14.60 -0.50 7.92
CA SER A 56 15.10 0.56 8.81
C SER A 56 16.47 0.24 9.39
N PHE A 57 16.70 -1.02 9.76
CA PHE A 57 17.97 -1.48 10.37
C PHE A 57 18.99 -2.04 9.37
N ALA A 58 18.63 -2.19 8.11
CA ALA A 58 19.58 -2.62 7.08
C ALA A 58 20.68 -1.56 6.86
N ASN A 59 21.90 -2.01 6.55
CA ASN A 59 22.89 -1.12 5.96
C ASN A 59 22.43 -0.78 4.54
N LYS A 60 22.17 0.49 4.29
CA LYS A 60 21.59 0.98 3.04
C LYS A 60 22.68 1.50 2.12
N GLU A 61 22.47 1.29 0.84
CA GLU A 61 23.18 2.00 -0.20
C GLU A 61 22.80 3.49 -0.15
N ASP A 62 23.79 4.37 -0.34
CA ASP A 62 23.55 5.81 -0.37
C ASP A 62 22.69 6.18 -1.59
N ASN A 63 21.80 7.14 -1.39
CA ASN A 63 20.99 7.66 -2.49
C ASN A 63 21.88 8.53 -3.39
N ASP A 64 22.01 8.14 -4.63
CA ASP A 64 22.57 8.99 -5.68
C ASP A 64 21.49 9.95 -6.24
N GLU A 65 21.91 10.90 -7.09
CA GLU A 65 21.00 11.88 -7.69
C GLU A 65 19.93 11.20 -8.56
N LEU A 66 20.30 10.15 -9.28
CA LEU A 66 19.39 9.41 -10.15
C LEU A 66 18.31 8.70 -9.35
N SER A 67 18.67 8.01 -8.28
CA SER A 67 17.70 7.33 -7.42
C SER A 67 16.75 8.31 -6.72
N SER A 68 17.26 9.47 -6.33
CA SER A 68 16.46 10.57 -5.76
C SER A 68 15.44 11.09 -6.78
N LEU A 69 15.87 11.29 -8.02
CA LEU A 69 15.00 11.72 -9.13
C LEU A 69 13.92 10.67 -9.43
N ASN A 70 14.28 9.38 -9.48
CA ASN A 70 13.34 8.29 -9.72
C ASN A 70 12.29 8.18 -8.60
N ARG A 71 12.67 8.45 -7.35
CA ARG A 71 11.71 8.52 -6.22
C ARG A 71 10.71 9.67 -6.38
N ILE A 72 11.17 10.84 -6.82
CA ILE A 72 10.29 12.00 -7.05
C ILE A 72 9.33 11.72 -8.19
N LYS A 73 9.81 11.18 -9.31
CA LYS A 73 8.97 10.80 -10.47
C LYS A 73 7.94 9.74 -10.06
N ALA A 74 8.36 8.69 -9.37
CA ALA A 74 7.47 7.64 -8.89
C ALA A 74 6.37 8.21 -7.97
N GLY A 75 6.73 9.17 -7.10
CA GLY A 75 5.76 9.86 -6.24
C GLY A 75 4.73 10.65 -7.05
N ALA A 76 5.17 11.41 -8.05
CA ALA A 76 4.29 12.21 -8.91
C ALA A 76 3.33 11.33 -9.73
N ASP A 77 3.84 10.24 -10.33
CA ASP A 77 3.03 9.29 -11.08
C ASP A 77 2.00 8.60 -10.18
N THR A 78 2.43 8.18 -8.99
CA THR A 78 1.53 7.56 -8.00
C THR A 78 0.42 8.51 -7.61
N GLN A 79 0.74 9.77 -7.31
CA GLN A 79 -0.24 10.78 -6.94
C GLN A 79 -1.27 10.99 -8.07
N SER A 80 -0.81 11.03 -9.33
CA SER A 80 -1.69 11.18 -10.48
C SER A 80 -2.64 9.99 -10.64
N ILE A 81 -2.13 8.76 -10.51
CA ILE A 81 -2.92 7.53 -10.58
C ILE A 81 -3.94 7.49 -9.43
N MET A 82 -3.52 7.77 -8.19
CA MET A 82 -4.39 7.78 -7.03
C MET A 82 -5.49 8.84 -7.14
N HIS A 83 -5.19 10.02 -7.72
CA HIS A 83 -6.18 11.06 -7.96
C HIS A 83 -7.30 10.58 -8.89
N ILE A 84 -6.93 9.93 -10.00
CA ILE A 84 -7.89 9.36 -10.95
C ILE A 84 -8.77 8.30 -10.25
N ILE A 85 -8.14 7.40 -9.49
CA ILE A 85 -8.87 6.34 -8.77
C ILE A 85 -9.83 6.94 -7.75
N PHE A 86 -9.42 7.94 -6.97
CA PHE A 86 -10.30 8.59 -6.00
C PHE A 86 -11.45 9.34 -6.65
N CYS A 87 -11.23 9.99 -7.79
CA CYS A 87 -12.30 10.63 -8.56
C CYS A 87 -13.33 9.60 -9.02
N VAL A 88 -12.87 8.49 -9.62
CA VAL A 88 -13.78 7.41 -10.07
C VAL A 88 -14.51 6.78 -8.88
N ALA A 89 -13.80 6.45 -7.80
CA ALA A 89 -14.38 5.87 -6.60
C ALA A 89 -15.42 6.80 -5.97
N SER A 90 -15.16 8.10 -5.94
CA SER A 90 -16.11 9.09 -5.41
C SER A 90 -17.41 9.14 -6.22
N VAL A 91 -17.32 9.09 -7.55
CA VAL A 91 -18.50 9.03 -8.42
C VAL A 91 -19.28 7.73 -8.19
N VAL A 92 -18.58 6.58 -8.14
CA VAL A 92 -19.20 5.29 -7.88
C VAL A 92 -19.90 5.27 -6.51
N LEU A 93 -19.24 5.74 -5.46
CA LEU A 93 -19.82 5.82 -4.12
C LEU A 93 -21.05 6.73 -4.09
N LEU A 94 -21.00 7.88 -4.77
CA LEU A 94 -22.13 8.79 -4.86
C LEU A 94 -23.34 8.13 -5.55
N LEU A 95 -23.10 7.36 -6.61
CA LEU A 95 -24.16 6.61 -7.28
C LEU A 95 -24.71 5.49 -6.39
N LEU A 96 -23.85 4.72 -5.72
CA LEU A 96 -24.25 3.64 -4.83
C LEU A 96 -25.06 4.13 -3.63
N THR A 97 -24.71 5.28 -3.04
CA THR A 97 -25.46 5.87 -1.92
C THR A 97 -26.84 6.36 -2.30
N ARG A 98 -27.11 6.59 -3.59
CA ARG A 98 -28.45 6.93 -4.11
C ARG A 98 -29.39 5.73 -4.21
N ILE A 99 -28.87 4.51 -4.20
CA ILE A 99 -29.66 3.29 -4.23
C ILE A 99 -30.01 2.93 -2.79
N SER A 100 -31.26 3.16 -2.40
CA SER A 100 -31.73 3.00 -1.01
C SER A 100 -31.48 1.60 -0.44
N PHE A 101 -31.60 0.55 -1.26
CA PHE A 101 -31.32 -0.82 -0.86
C PHE A 101 -29.86 -1.02 -0.43
N ILE A 102 -28.91 -0.45 -1.18
CA ILE A 102 -27.46 -0.58 -0.90
C ILE A 102 -27.09 0.22 0.34
N SER A 103 -27.65 1.42 0.50
CA SER A 103 -27.33 2.28 1.64
C SER A 103 -27.78 1.69 2.98
N THR A 104 -28.84 0.89 2.99
CA THR A 104 -29.36 0.21 4.19
C THR A 104 -28.72 -1.15 4.46
N ALA A 105 -28.25 -1.85 3.41
CA ALA A 105 -27.66 -3.18 3.53
C ALA A 105 -26.19 -3.16 3.97
N ILE A 106 -25.46 -2.06 3.72
CA ILE A 106 -24.04 -1.97 4.02
C ILE A 106 -23.80 -1.30 5.37
N ASN A 107 -23.10 -1.99 6.26
CA ASN A 107 -22.60 -1.41 7.51
C ASN A 107 -21.33 -0.59 7.23
N TRP A 108 -21.50 0.66 6.82
CA TRP A 108 -20.40 1.56 6.48
C TRP A 108 -19.37 1.75 7.59
N LYS A 109 -19.81 1.68 8.85
CA LYS A 109 -18.89 1.83 10.00
C LYS A 109 -17.87 0.69 10.07
N HIS A 110 -18.28 -0.51 9.67
CA HIS A 110 -17.39 -1.68 9.67
C HIS A 110 -16.40 -1.65 8.49
N LEU A 111 -16.73 -0.98 7.40
CA LEU A 111 -15.90 -0.93 6.20
C LEU A 111 -14.83 0.18 6.21
N ILE A 112 -14.93 1.16 7.11
CA ILE A 112 -14.00 2.30 7.12
C ILE A 112 -12.55 1.85 7.30
N VAL A 113 -12.27 1.02 8.31
CA VAL A 113 -10.90 0.56 8.62
C VAL A 113 -10.32 -0.30 7.50
N PRO A 114 -11.01 -1.35 7.01
CA PRO A 114 -10.57 -2.13 5.86
C PRO A 114 -10.26 -1.28 4.62
N ILE A 115 -11.12 -0.32 4.30
CA ILE A 115 -10.92 0.57 3.15
C ILE A 115 -9.64 1.39 3.30
N PHE A 116 -9.36 1.94 4.49
CA PHE A 116 -8.11 2.66 4.74
C PHE A 116 -6.89 1.77 4.56
N PHE A 117 -6.92 0.52 5.04
CA PHE A 117 -5.82 -0.42 4.84
C PHE A 117 -5.58 -0.71 3.37
N ILE A 118 -6.65 -0.93 2.59
CA ILE A 118 -6.56 -1.16 1.15
C ILE A 118 -5.99 0.07 0.43
N ILE A 119 -6.43 1.27 0.77
CA ILE A 119 -5.95 2.52 0.15
C ILE A 119 -4.45 2.71 0.42
N ILE A 120 -4.02 2.60 1.67
CA ILE A 120 -2.60 2.74 2.06
C ILE A 120 -1.75 1.68 1.36
N GLY A 121 -2.24 0.45 1.33
CA GLY A 121 -1.56 -0.66 0.68
C GLY A 121 -1.43 -0.44 -0.82
N PHE A 122 -2.50 -0.02 -1.46
CA PHE A 122 -2.53 0.22 -2.90
C PHE A 122 -1.62 1.39 -3.31
N GLU A 123 -1.63 2.50 -2.57
CA GLU A 123 -0.71 3.62 -2.80
C GLU A 123 0.75 3.18 -2.73
N ASN A 124 1.13 2.44 -1.69
CA ASN A 124 2.49 1.93 -1.56
C ASN A 124 2.86 0.96 -2.68
N PHE A 125 1.95 0.08 -3.08
CA PHE A 125 2.16 -0.87 -4.15
C PHE A 125 2.37 -0.17 -5.51
N VAL A 126 1.51 0.79 -5.86
CA VAL A 126 1.63 1.58 -7.09
C VAL A 126 2.94 2.36 -7.09
N TRP A 127 3.31 2.98 -5.95
CA TRP A 127 4.56 3.70 -5.83
C TRP A 127 5.77 2.81 -6.12
N GLY A 128 5.77 1.58 -5.59
CA GLY A 128 6.83 0.61 -5.85
C GLY A 128 6.94 0.21 -7.32
N ILE A 129 5.82 0.07 -8.02
CA ILE A 129 5.79 -0.23 -9.46
C ILE A 129 6.31 0.96 -10.27
N CYS A 130 5.84 2.18 -9.98
CA CYS A 130 6.29 3.39 -10.67
C CYS A 130 7.81 3.61 -10.49
N PHE A 131 8.33 3.37 -9.27
CA PHE A 131 9.76 3.46 -9.02
C PHE A 131 10.54 2.47 -9.89
N LYS A 132 10.11 1.20 -9.93
CA LYS A 132 10.78 0.19 -10.74
C LYS A 132 10.78 0.56 -12.22
N LYS A 133 9.68 1.10 -12.73
CA LYS A 133 9.59 1.59 -14.12
C LYS A 133 10.65 2.65 -14.42
N HIS A 134 10.79 3.65 -13.54
CA HIS A 134 11.80 4.72 -13.73
C HIS A 134 13.24 4.28 -13.47
N GLU A 135 13.46 3.16 -12.77
CA GLU A 135 14.77 2.54 -12.60
C GLU A 135 15.22 1.80 -13.87
N GLU A 136 14.26 1.31 -14.68
CA GLU A 136 14.51 0.55 -15.91
C GLU A 136 14.60 1.47 -17.16
N GLU A 137 14.19 2.73 -17.09
CA GLU A 137 14.33 3.76 -18.14
C GLU A 137 15.70 4.43 -18.13
#